data_8e9b9281ca710749f90becd73b9a9fd3
#
_entry.id   8e9b9281ca710749f90becd73b9a9fd3
#
_cell.length_a   1.000
_cell.length_b   1.000
_cell.length_c   1.000
_cell.angle_alpha   90.00
_cell.angle_beta   90.00
_cell.angle_gamma   90.00
#
_symmetry.space_group_name_H-M   'P 1'
#
loop_
_entity.id
_entity.type
_entity.pdbx_description
1 polymer ?
#
loop_
_entity_poly.entity_id
_entity_poly.type
_entity_poly.pdbx_seq_one_letter_code
_entity_poly.pdbx_strand_id
1 'polypeptide(L)'
;KNWSEMSSWGQDTPSTEASSRAVRGCDSARGWHNRIAATSDSSVGFRPVLEVLNPDMLGSDGLKAVVLDLGGGKLGNRSENIQIIVKSGESFTAPGGDGLTRPDGNTGSYFMWLGSDGELYDPGDSVPAVVNKLTARFAPIEQFSLVPGGTYYFDLSGTGIRGTAHSRLPDKTLHYVPFTYAGTVDAYKLTSAMATTVAYAQQNKYAHSLFVADYAITHTVSWENLNSAGLIFGKDYTFGGVEYTLRAPSVGSSGVGSNYSQHGIPQSNEWDKMLDKDNGYIKNFRQIYSFGQDTTSSLESGRASRGYNAPRIWHRTDATRSNEALGFRPVLEVLNPDMLGSDGLKVVVLDLGGGTLGSGRLSVSSDIQIIVKNGESFTAPASNGLTRPDGNTGNYFMWRGSDGALYAPGDSVPANVNKLTAQFDSIEQFTLVPGGTYYFDLSGAGIPGTANGSLPDASLHYVPFTYAGTVDAYALTSEMATTDDYAEKHKYPHSLFVADFAVTHTISWK
;
A
#
# COMPACT_ATOMS: atom_id res chain seq x y z
N LYS A 1 25.12 -38.86 8.63
CA LYS A 1 24.80 -40.00 7.73
C LYS A 1 24.01 -40.97 8.56
N ASN A 2 22.70 -40.98 8.38
CA ASN A 2 21.78 -41.72 9.24
C ASN A 2 21.37 -43.02 8.53
N TRP A 3 21.78 -44.15 9.07
CA TRP A 3 21.33 -45.48 8.62
C TRP A 3 20.46 -46.20 9.63
N SER A 4 20.24 -45.60 10.80
CA SER A 4 19.37 -46.19 11.81
C SER A 4 17.94 -46.19 11.31
N GLU A 5 17.24 -47.28 11.59
CA GLU A 5 15.81 -47.47 11.37
C GLU A 5 15.36 -47.72 9.91
N MET A 6 16.27 -47.66 8.90
CA MET A 6 15.86 -47.88 7.51
C MET A 6 16.92 -48.67 6.72
N SER A 7 16.51 -49.76 6.09
CA SER A 7 17.29 -50.51 5.12
C SER A 7 17.11 -49.96 3.71
N SER A 8 18.14 -50.03 2.88
CA SER A 8 18.09 -49.61 1.48
C SER A 8 18.19 -50.79 0.54
N TRP A 9 17.32 -50.84 -0.47
CA TRP A 9 17.36 -51.85 -1.52
C TRP A 9 18.68 -51.75 -2.29
N GLY A 10 19.29 -52.94 -2.54
CA GLY A 10 20.41 -53.16 -3.46
C GLY A 10 19.97 -53.83 -4.75
N GLN A 11 20.90 -53.93 -5.70
CA GLN A 11 20.68 -54.62 -6.98
C GLN A 11 20.71 -56.17 -6.84
N ASP A 12 21.40 -56.64 -5.79
CA ASP A 12 21.72 -58.05 -5.67
C ASP A 12 20.54 -58.92 -5.26
N THR A 13 20.46 -60.10 -5.84
CA THR A 13 19.58 -61.19 -5.40
C THR A 13 20.38 -62.11 -4.47
N PRO A 14 19.87 -62.39 -3.25
CA PRO A 14 20.52 -63.36 -2.37
C PRO A 14 20.64 -64.74 -3.06
N SER A 15 21.76 -65.40 -2.85
CA SER A 15 22.03 -66.67 -3.49
C SER A 15 21.11 -67.82 -3.05
N THR A 16 20.35 -67.64 -1.98
CA THR A 16 19.50 -68.65 -1.36
C THR A 16 18.01 -68.54 -1.67
N GLU A 17 17.54 -67.36 -2.14
CA GLU A 17 16.11 -67.11 -2.39
C GLU A 17 15.87 -66.19 -3.58
N ALA A 18 15.38 -66.75 -4.69
CA ALA A 18 15.14 -65.98 -5.91
C ALA A 18 14.07 -64.90 -5.82
N SER A 19 13.14 -64.98 -4.84
CA SER A 19 12.08 -63.98 -4.60
C SER A 19 12.52 -62.83 -3.70
N SER A 20 13.69 -62.92 -3.13
CA SER A 20 14.23 -61.91 -2.20
C SER A 20 15.25 -61.01 -2.89
N ARG A 21 15.44 -59.82 -2.30
CA ARG A 21 16.45 -58.83 -2.69
C ARG A 21 17.30 -58.47 -1.48
N ALA A 22 18.57 -58.16 -1.73
CA ALA A 22 19.47 -57.73 -0.70
C ALA A 22 19.14 -56.28 -0.27
N VAL A 23 19.16 -56.03 1.03
CA VAL A 23 19.06 -54.67 1.62
C VAL A 23 20.22 -54.41 2.54
N ARG A 24 20.63 -53.15 2.64
CA ARG A 24 21.73 -52.68 3.48
C ARG A 24 21.27 -51.59 4.41
N GLY A 25 21.87 -51.51 5.60
CA GLY A 25 21.60 -50.51 6.60
C GLY A 25 20.78 -51.03 7.77
N CYS A 26 19.88 -50.21 8.32
CA CYS A 26 19.06 -50.40 9.51
C CYS A 26 19.86 -50.30 10.80
N ASP A 27 20.64 -51.25 11.17
CA ASP A 27 21.40 -51.27 12.45
C ASP A 27 22.83 -50.71 12.32
N SER A 28 23.41 -50.86 11.13
CA SER A 28 24.75 -50.36 10.82
C SER A 28 24.94 -50.13 9.31
N ALA A 29 25.93 -49.35 8.93
CA ALA A 29 26.28 -49.13 7.52
C ALA A 29 26.60 -50.42 6.75
N ARG A 30 27.07 -51.45 7.44
CA ARG A 30 27.43 -52.77 6.87
C ARG A 30 26.34 -53.83 7.09
N GLY A 31 25.29 -53.50 7.84
CA GLY A 31 24.16 -54.42 8.05
C GLY A 31 23.64 -54.92 6.73
N TRP A 32 23.49 -56.27 6.61
CA TRP A 32 22.97 -56.92 5.42
C TRP A 32 21.78 -57.81 5.80
N HIS A 33 20.70 -57.69 5.07
CA HIS A 33 19.49 -58.46 5.24
C HIS A 33 18.93 -58.85 3.87
N ASN A 34 18.10 -59.86 3.84
CA ASN A 34 17.27 -60.18 2.69
C ASN A 34 15.81 -59.82 2.96
N ARG A 35 15.10 -59.34 1.96
CA ARG A 35 13.67 -59.04 2.01
C ARG A 35 13.01 -59.52 0.75
N ILE A 36 11.77 -59.98 0.88
CA ILE A 36 10.96 -60.34 -0.28
C ILE A 36 10.80 -59.10 -1.17
N ALA A 37 10.99 -59.26 -2.48
CA ALA A 37 10.98 -58.11 -3.41
C ALA A 37 9.68 -57.30 -3.38
N ALA A 38 8.56 -57.91 -3.02
CA ALA A 38 7.26 -57.27 -2.88
C ALA A 38 7.03 -56.62 -1.50
N THR A 39 7.99 -56.64 -0.56
CA THR A 39 7.85 -56.03 0.75
C THR A 39 7.82 -54.52 0.63
N SER A 40 6.78 -53.88 1.19
CA SER A 40 6.64 -52.45 1.31
C SER A 40 6.31 -52.11 2.76
N ASP A 41 7.26 -51.57 3.49
CA ASP A 41 7.08 -51.11 4.86
C ASP A 41 7.97 -49.89 5.14
N SER A 42 7.75 -49.25 6.29
CA SER A 42 8.46 -48.00 6.67
C SER A 42 9.95 -48.20 6.96
N SER A 43 10.41 -49.46 7.10
CA SER A 43 11.82 -49.76 7.41
C SER A 43 12.64 -50.05 6.14
N VAL A 44 12.03 -50.06 4.95
CA VAL A 44 12.72 -50.34 3.69
C VAL A 44 12.55 -49.18 2.72
N GLY A 45 13.66 -48.60 2.28
CA GLY A 45 13.67 -47.46 1.37
C GLY A 45 14.62 -47.63 0.18
N PHE A 46 14.62 -46.65 -0.67
CA PHE A 46 15.51 -46.57 -1.83
C PHE A 46 16.62 -45.55 -1.58
N ARG A 47 17.87 -45.98 -1.75
CA ARG A 47 19.05 -45.12 -1.69
C ARG A 47 19.73 -45.15 -3.05
N PRO A 48 19.51 -44.11 -3.87
CA PRO A 48 20.08 -44.06 -5.21
C PRO A 48 21.59 -43.86 -5.18
N VAL A 49 22.24 -44.40 -6.21
CA VAL A 49 23.62 -44.08 -6.58
C VAL A 49 23.56 -43.35 -7.92
N LEU A 50 24.29 -42.28 -8.04
CA LEU A 50 24.48 -41.55 -9.30
C LEU A 50 25.88 -41.91 -9.84
N GLU A 51 25.90 -42.43 -11.05
CA GLU A 51 27.13 -42.75 -11.78
C GLU A 51 27.36 -41.68 -12.85
N VAL A 52 28.59 -41.15 -12.89
CA VAL A 52 28.99 -40.24 -13.95
C VAL A 52 29.28 -41.04 -15.21
N LEU A 53 28.53 -40.78 -16.27
CA LEU A 53 28.73 -41.39 -17.57
C LEU A 53 29.87 -40.67 -18.32
N ASN A 54 30.71 -41.46 -19.02
CA ASN A 54 31.82 -40.94 -19.83
C ASN A 54 32.79 -39.99 -19.10
N PRO A 55 33.35 -40.38 -17.91
CA PRO A 55 34.22 -39.51 -17.15
C PRO A 55 35.51 -39.10 -17.93
N ASP A 56 36.01 -39.99 -18.81
CA ASP A 56 37.18 -39.67 -19.64
C ASP A 56 36.91 -38.56 -20.65
N MET A 57 35.67 -38.40 -21.11
CA MET A 57 35.27 -37.32 -22.02
C MET A 57 35.09 -35.98 -21.31
N LEU A 58 34.85 -35.99 -20.01
CA LEU A 58 34.72 -34.79 -19.21
C LEU A 58 36.09 -34.20 -18.78
N GLY A 59 37.11 -35.06 -18.67
CA GLY A 59 38.41 -34.66 -18.10
C GLY A 59 38.35 -34.42 -16.60
N SER A 60 39.50 -34.13 -16.01
CA SER A 60 39.61 -33.86 -14.55
C SER A 60 38.83 -32.65 -14.06
N ASP A 61 38.68 -31.63 -14.90
CA ASP A 61 38.00 -30.37 -14.58
C ASP A 61 36.54 -30.34 -15.15
N GLY A 62 36.04 -31.49 -15.58
CA GLY A 62 34.72 -31.61 -16.20
C GLY A 62 33.54 -31.39 -15.23
N LEU A 63 33.77 -31.53 -13.93
CA LEU A 63 32.76 -31.28 -12.89
C LEU A 63 33.20 -30.09 -12.01
N LYS A 64 32.27 -29.19 -11.77
CA LYS A 64 32.45 -27.99 -10.94
C LYS A 64 31.45 -28.01 -9.79
N ALA A 65 31.91 -27.66 -8.59
CA ALA A 65 31.04 -27.38 -7.46
C ALA A 65 30.62 -25.92 -7.47
N VAL A 66 29.30 -25.68 -7.33
CA VAL A 66 28.74 -24.35 -7.08
C VAL A 66 28.21 -24.30 -5.66
N VAL A 67 28.59 -23.30 -4.91
CA VAL A 67 28.15 -23.07 -3.54
C VAL A 67 26.78 -22.41 -3.56
N LEU A 68 25.80 -22.99 -2.88
CA LEU A 68 24.53 -22.36 -2.57
C LEU A 68 24.57 -21.85 -1.14
N ASP A 69 24.72 -20.55 -1.00
CA ASP A 69 24.65 -19.82 0.27
C ASP A 69 23.17 -19.56 0.58
N LEU A 70 22.69 -20.04 1.71
CA LEU A 70 21.29 -19.96 2.07
C LEU A 70 20.83 -18.54 2.47
N GLY A 71 21.71 -17.53 2.40
CA GLY A 71 21.35 -16.12 2.67
C GLY A 71 20.84 -15.88 4.09
N GLY A 72 21.30 -16.68 5.06
CA GLY A 72 20.82 -16.69 6.44
C GLY A 72 19.54 -17.53 6.64
N GLY A 73 18.93 -18.03 5.58
CA GLY A 73 17.79 -18.94 5.63
C GLY A 73 18.18 -20.38 5.96
N LYS A 74 17.24 -21.30 5.80
CA LYS A 74 17.41 -22.73 6.12
C LYS A 74 16.83 -23.61 5.01
N LEU A 75 17.45 -24.78 4.81
CA LEU A 75 16.90 -25.89 4.04
C LEU A 75 16.53 -27.00 5.04
N GLY A 76 15.23 -27.13 5.35
CA GLY A 76 14.78 -27.94 6.47
C GLY A 76 15.45 -27.46 7.77
N ASN A 77 16.20 -28.34 8.44
CA ASN A 77 16.93 -27.99 9.68
C ASN A 77 18.38 -27.51 9.46
N ARG A 78 18.81 -27.36 8.20
CA ARG A 78 20.20 -26.96 7.88
C ARG A 78 20.27 -25.47 7.61
N SER A 79 21.24 -24.80 8.22
CA SER A 79 21.58 -23.38 7.98
C SER A 79 22.94 -23.20 7.30
N GLU A 80 23.67 -24.31 7.05
CA GLU A 80 24.97 -24.29 6.41
C GLU A 80 24.82 -24.20 4.88
N ASN A 81 25.81 -23.61 4.23
CA ASN A 81 25.89 -23.60 2.77
C ASN A 81 25.89 -25.03 2.22
N ILE A 82 25.23 -25.23 1.11
CA ILE A 82 25.20 -26.51 0.39
C ILE A 82 25.95 -26.38 -0.94
N GLN A 83 26.24 -27.50 -1.57
CA GLN A 83 26.93 -27.52 -2.85
C GLN A 83 26.14 -28.34 -3.87
N ILE A 84 26.09 -27.85 -5.09
CA ILE A 84 25.62 -28.60 -6.25
C ILE A 84 26.78 -28.87 -7.20
N ILE A 85 26.69 -29.94 -7.96
CA ILE A 85 27.64 -30.28 -9.01
C ILE A 85 27.03 -29.89 -10.35
N VAL A 86 27.80 -29.16 -11.15
CA VAL A 86 27.44 -28.76 -12.52
C VAL A 86 28.59 -29.12 -13.46
N LYS A 87 28.30 -29.15 -14.78
CA LYS A 87 29.35 -29.34 -15.79
C LYS A 87 30.23 -28.08 -15.87
N SER A 88 31.52 -28.26 -15.84
CA SER A 88 32.47 -27.14 -15.94
C SER A 88 32.45 -26.52 -17.34
N GLY A 89 32.54 -25.20 -17.42
CA GLY A 89 32.58 -24.48 -18.69
C GLY A 89 31.23 -24.29 -19.39
N GLU A 90 30.14 -24.86 -18.87
CA GLU A 90 28.79 -24.71 -19.42
C GLU A 90 27.88 -23.97 -18.44
N SER A 91 26.85 -23.28 -18.99
CA SER A 91 25.78 -22.70 -18.17
C SER A 91 24.96 -23.81 -17.51
N PHE A 92 24.39 -23.50 -16.34
CA PHE A 92 23.57 -24.44 -15.58
C PHE A 92 22.25 -23.77 -15.17
N THR A 93 21.28 -24.57 -14.76
CA THR A 93 19.97 -24.08 -14.32
C THR A 93 20.02 -23.67 -12.86
N ALA A 94 19.53 -22.48 -12.55
CA ALA A 94 19.36 -22.00 -11.18
C ALA A 94 18.42 -22.94 -10.39
N PRO A 95 18.81 -23.42 -9.20
CA PRO A 95 18.00 -24.34 -8.42
C PRO A 95 16.68 -23.75 -7.96
N GLY A 96 15.68 -24.60 -7.71
CA GLY A 96 14.41 -24.21 -7.10
C GLY A 96 14.58 -23.66 -5.69
N GLY A 97 13.62 -22.84 -5.26
CA GLY A 97 13.55 -22.34 -3.88
C GLY A 97 12.76 -23.24 -2.93
N ASP A 98 12.22 -24.35 -3.42
CA ASP A 98 11.38 -25.27 -2.63
C ASP A 98 12.15 -25.84 -1.43
N GLY A 99 11.53 -25.77 -0.26
CA GLY A 99 12.14 -26.22 0.98
C GLY A 99 13.10 -25.21 1.64
N LEU A 100 13.40 -24.08 0.98
CA LEU A 100 14.15 -22.98 1.60
C LEU A 100 13.20 -22.10 2.42
N THR A 101 13.62 -21.80 3.63
CA THR A 101 12.89 -20.88 4.52
C THR A 101 13.74 -19.63 4.77
N ARG A 102 13.06 -18.51 4.93
CA ARG A 102 13.68 -17.22 5.26
C ARG A 102 14.38 -17.27 6.62
N PRO A 103 15.29 -16.33 6.91
CA PRO A 103 15.92 -16.21 8.24
C PRO A 103 14.91 -16.07 9.39
N ASP A 104 13.74 -15.45 9.12
CA ASP A 104 12.64 -15.30 10.07
C ASP A 104 11.74 -16.55 10.22
N GLY A 105 12.04 -17.62 9.48
CA GLY A 105 11.30 -18.88 9.51
C GLY A 105 10.07 -18.93 8.61
N ASN A 106 9.72 -17.86 7.92
CA ASN A 106 8.59 -17.82 7.00
C ASN A 106 8.97 -18.31 5.61
N THR A 107 8.01 -18.88 4.88
CA THR A 107 8.15 -19.17 3.46
C THR A 107 7.71 -17.95 2.67
N GLY A 108 8.65 -17.15 2.17
CA GLY A 108 8.35 -15.98 1.35
C GLY A 108 7.86 -16.38 -0.05
N SER A 109 6.91 -15.63 -0.58
CA SER A 109 6.43 -15.82 -1.97
C SER A 109 7.43 -15.36 -3.04
N TYR A 110 8.46 -14.62 -2.64
CA TYR A 110 9.50 -14.12 -3.53
C TYR A 110 10.85 -14.70 -3.14
N PHE A 111 11.52 -15.29 -4.12
CA PHE A 111 12.82 -15.91 -3.96
C PHE A 111 13.63 -15.76 -5.26
N MET A 112 14.88 -15.35 -5.16
CA MET A 112 15.86 -15.34 -6.25
C MET A 112 17.24 -15.77 -5.75
N TRP A 113 18.12 -16.09 -6.68
CA TRP A 113 19.53 -16.30 -6.43
C TRP A 113 20.34 -15.08 -6.88
N LEU A 114 21.22 -14.56 -6.02
CA LEU A 114 22.25 -13.59 -6.38
C LEU A 114 23.52 -14.36 -6.74
N GLY A 115 23.95 -14.25 -7.99
CA GLY A 115 25.18 -14.85 -8.47
C GLY A 115 26.44 -14.13 -7.96
N SER A 116 27.59 -14.83 -8.00
CA SER A 116 28.89 -14.24 -7.71
C SER A 116 29.34 -13.21 -8.76
N ASP A 117 28.68 -13.12 -9.88
CA ASP A 117 28.80 -12.08 -10.92
C ASP A 117 27.97 -10.82 -10.61
N GLY A 118 27.15 -10.83 -9.55
CA GLY A 118 26.29 -9.73 -9.15
C GLY A 118 24.90 -9.74 -9.78
N GLU A 119 24.61 -10.67 -10.69
CA GLU A 119 23.30 -10.78 -11.35
C GLU A 119 22.32 -11.60 -10.52
N LEU A 120 21.02 -11.37 -10.74
CA LEU A 120 19.92 -12.09 -10.12
C LEU A 120 19.32 -13.12 -11.09
N TYR A 121 19.07 -14.30 -10.56
CA TYR A 121 18.53 -15.43 -11.30
C TYR A 121 17.25 -15.93 -10.62
N ASP A 122 16.17 -16.01 -11.36
CA ASP A 122 14.98 -16.73 -10.92
C ASP A 122 15.26 -18.26 -10.91
N PRO A 123 14.60 -19.03 -10.04
CA PRO A 123 14.62 -20.48 -10.13
C PRO A 123 14.26 -20.94 -11.55
N GLY A 124 15.13 -21.75 -12.16
CA GLY A 124 14.98 -22.19 -13.54
C GLY A 124 15.72 -21.39 -14.60
N ASP A 125 16.25 -20.20 -14.25
CA ASP A 125 17.07 -19.41 -15.18
C ASP A 125 18.39 -20.07 -15.53
N SER A 126 18.93 -19.71 -16.70
CA SER A 126 20.28 -20.12 -17.12
C SER A 126 21.34 -19.26 -16.45
N VAL A 127 22.19 -19.89 -15.65
CA VAL A 127 23.30 -19.26 -14.93
C VAL A 127 24.60 -19.46 -15.71
N PRO A 128 25.38 -18.40 -15.99
CA PRO A 128 26.65 -18.52 -16.70
C PRO A 128 27.68 -19.41 -15.99
N ALA A 129 28.53 -20.08 -16.78
CA ALA A 129 29.56 -20.97 -16.27
C ALA A 129 30.56 -20.29 -15.30
N VAL A 130 30.75 -18.99 -15.38
CA VAL A 130 31.65 -18.20 -14.51
C VAL A 130 31.15 -18.11 -13.07
N VAL A 131 29.86 -18.25 -12.85
CA VAL A 131 29.23 -18.16 -11.52
C VAL A 131 29.60 -19.40 -10.70
N ASN A 132 30.22 -19.20 -9.53
CA ASN A 132 30.68 -20.25 -8.63
C ASN A 132 29.95 -20.26 -7.27
N LYS A 133 29.13 -19.24 -7.02
CA LYS A 133 28.31 -19.09 -5.82
C LYS A 133 26.98 -18.46 -6.17
N LEU A 134 25.92 -18.99 -5.62
CA LEU A 134 24.58 -18.41 -5.62
C LEU A 134 24.16 -18.14 -4.17
N THR A 135 23.74 -16.92 -3.86
CA THR A 135 23.26 -16.53 -2.53
C THR A 135 21.76 -16.35 -2.57
N ALA A 136 21.03 -17.06 -1.70
CA ALA A 136 19.58 -16.93 -1.59
C ALA A 136 19.17 -15.51 -1.20
N ARG A 137 18.20 -14.96 -1.93
CA ARG A 137 17.55 -13.67 -1.66
C ARG A 137 16.08 -13.91 -1.46
N PHE A 138 15.60 -13.55 -0.31
CA PHE A 138 14.19 -13.65 0.05
C PHE A 138 13.54 -12.28 -0.04
N ALA A 139 12.19 -12.22 -0.07
CA ALA A 139 11.46 -10.97 0.08
C ALA A 139 11.93 -10.25 1.36
N PRO A 140 12.09 -8.92 1.35
CA PRO A 140 12.48 -8.19 2.53
C PRO A 140 11.49 -8.40 3.69
N ILE A 141 11.99 -8.32 4.91
CA ILE A 141 11.13 -8.29 6.10
C ILE A 141 10.37 -6.96 6.09
N GLU A 142 9.06 -7.01 6.39
CA GLU A 142 8.25 -5.80 6.48
C GLU A 142 8.79 -4.88 7.59
N GLN A 143 9.02 -3.61 7.23
CA GLN A 143 9.55 -2.59 8.15
C GLN A 143 8.48 -2.08 9.13
N PHE A 144 7.21 -2.19 8.74
CA PHE A 144 6.07 -1.70 9.53
C PHE A 144 5.04 -2.79 9.76
N SER A 145 4.28 -2.67 10.85
CA SER A 145 3.18 -3.57 11.19
C SER A 145 1.92 -3.40 10.33
N LEU A 146 1.95 -2.49 9.35
CA LEU A 146 0.87 -2.31 8.38
C LEU A 146 0.72 -3.55 7.49
N VAL A 147 -0.53 -3.90 7.19
CA VAL A 147 -0.83 -5.03 6.29
C VAL A 147 -0.64 -4.62 4.83
N PRO A 148 0.28 -5.25 4.07
CA PRO A 148 0.42 -4.99 2.65
C PRO A 148 -0.89 -5.25 1.89
N GLY A 149 -1.22 -4.38 0.92
CA GLY A 149 -2.48 -4.40 0.17
C GLY A 149 -3.56 -3.47 0.74
N GLY A 150 -3.39 -2.95 1.96
CA GLY A 150 -4.27 -1.93 2.53
C GLY A 150 -4.29 -0.64 1.72
N THR A 151 -5.45 0.01 1.61
CA THR A 151 -5.60 1.30 0.90
C THR A 151 -5.66 2.45 1.89
N TYR A 152 -4.81 3.46 1.68
CA TYR A 152 -4.70 4.65 2.52
C TYR A 152 -4.77 5.91 1.66
N TYR A 153 -5.31 6.98 2.21
CA TYR A 153 -5.53 8.24 1.50
C TYR A 153 -4.53 9.30 1.94
N PHE A 154 -4.00 10.05 0.97
CA PHE A 154 -3.01 11.10 1.19
C PHE A 154 -3.45 12.41 0.52
N ASP A 155 -3.16 13.54 1.15
CA ASP A 155 -3.40 14.86 0.59
C ASP A 155 -2.21 15.34 -0.25
N LEU A 156 -2.36 15.28 -1.57
CA LEU A 156 -1.36 15.76 -2.53
C LEU A 156 -1.70 17.12 -3.13
N SER A 157 -2.74 17.80 -2.67
CA SER A 157 -3.22 19.08 -3.23
C SER A 157 -2.16 20.18 -3.23
N GLY A 158 -1.33 20.23 -2.18
CA GLY A 158 -0.25 21.19 -2.02
C GLY A 158 1.06 20.84 -2.75
N THR A 159 1.18 19.70 -3.41
CA THR A 159 2.46 19.20 -3.96
C THR A 159 2.84 19.80 -5.31
N GLY A 160 1.93 20.49 -6.01
CA GLY A 160 2.18 21.09 -7.32
C GLY A 160 2.29 20.08 -8.47
N ILE A 161 1.63 18.93 -8.35
CA ILE A 161 1.59 17.90 -9.40
C ILE A 161 0.95 18.48 -10.66
N ARG A 162 1.64 18.32 -11.80
CA ARG A 162 1.22 18.83 -13.09
C ARG A 162 0.37 17.82 -13.85
N GLY A 163 -0.40 18.32 -14.83
CA GLY A 163 -1.27 17.53 -15.70
C GLY A 163 -2.74 17.67 -15.34
N THR A 164 -3.59 16.92 -16.04
CA THR A 164 -5.03 16.83 -15.80
C THR A 164 -5.32 15.71 -14.81
N ALA A 165 -6.06 16.01 -13.74
CA ALA A 165 -6.44 15.01 -12.77
C ALA A 165 -7.23 13.87 -13.42
N HIS A 166 -6.92 12.64 -13.06
CA HIS A 166 -7.55 11.45 -13.62
C HIS A 166 -9.05 11.44 -13.31
N SER A 167 -9.89 11.24 -14.35
CA SER A 167 -11.36 11.36 -14.25
C SER A 167 -12.02 10.40 -13.27
N ARG A 168 -11.35 9.29 -12.92
CA ARG A 168 -11.84 8.26 -12.01
C ARG A 168 -11.35 8.41 -10.56
N LEU A 169 -10.55 9.44 -10.26
CA LEU A 169 -10.20 9.72 -8.87
C LEU A 169 -11.46 10.06 -8.09
N PRO A 170 -11.61 9.54 -6.86
CA PRO A 170 -12.69 9.93 -5.98
C PRO A 170 -12.72 11.43 -5.74
N ASP A 171 -11.53 12.01 -5.55
CA ASP A 171 -11.34 13.45 -5.38
C ASP A 171 -10.33 14.00 -6.40
N LYS A 172 -10.80 14.87 -7.31
CA LYS A 172 -9.97 15.52 -8.35
C LYS A 172 -9.18 16.72 -7.83
N THR A 173 -9.47 17.18 -6.61
CA THR A 173 -8.72 18.23 -5.95
C THR A 173 -7.45 17.73 -5.28
N LEU A 174 -7.26 16.41 -5.27
CA LEU A 174 -6.12 15.68 -4.73
C LEU A 174 -5.95 15.77 -3.21
N HIS A 175 -6.98 16.16 -2.46
CA HIS A 175 -6.94 16.09 -0.99
C HIS A 175 -7.06 14.66 -0.47
N TYR A 176 -7.67 13.76 -1.26
CA TYR A 176 -7.87 12.36 -0.91
C TYR A 176 -7.46 11.43 -2.06
N VAL A 177 -6.16 11.23 -2.21
CA VAL A 177 -5.62 10.32 -3.24
C VAL A 177 -5.42 8.94 -2.64
N PRO A 178 -6.05 7.88 -3.18
CA PRO A 178 -5.87 6.52 -2.67
C PRO A 178 -4.53 5.92 -3.10
N PHE A 179 -3.83 5.32 -2.14
CA PHE A 179 -2.59 4.57 -2.31
C PHE A 179 -2.72 3.19 -1.69
N THR A 180 -2.19 2.19 -2.34
CA THR A 180 -2.02 0.85 -1.80
C THR A 180 -0.65 0.74 -1.12
N TYR A 181 -0.60 0.28 0.12
CA TYR A 181 0.65 -0.07 0.78
C TYR A 181 1.21 -1.34 0.17
N ALA A 182 2.30 -1.24 -0.57
CA ALA A 182 2.98 -2.37 -1.21
C ALA A 182 3.92 -3.11 -0.26
N GLY A 183 4.06 -2.63 0.98
CA GLY A 183 5.01 -3.18 1.94
C GLY A 183 6.45 -2.83 1.60
N THR A 184 7.39 -3.55 2.18
CA THR A 184 8.82 -3.39 1.96
C THR A 184 9.24 -4.15 0.71
N VAL A 185 9.90 -3.48 -0.23
CA VAL A 185 10.46 -4.06 -1.45
C VAL A 185 11.97 -3.97 -1.43
N ASP A 186 12.66 -4.99 -1.94
CA ASP A 186 14.11 -5.00 -2.17
C ASP A 186 14.36 -4.68 -3.64
N ALA A 187 14.38 -3.40 -3.97
CA ALA A 187 14.50 -2.91 -5.33
C ALA A 187 15.34 -1.62 -5.36
N TYR A 188 15.74 -1.19 -6.53
CA TYR A 188 16.48 0.06 -6.66
C TYR A 188 15.53 1.26 -6.82
N LYS A 189 15.97 2.38 -6.27
CA LYS A 189 15.52 3.72 -6.60
C LYS A 189 16.63 4.40 -7.39
N LEU A 190 16.29 5.08 -8.47
CA LEU A 190 17.25 5.77 -9.30
C LEU A 190 17.41 7.24 -8.91
N THR A 191 18.61 7.77 -9.12
CA THR A 191 18.86 9.20 -9.25
C THR A 191 18.98 9.54 -10.75
N SER A 192 19.00 10.81 -11.10
CA SER A 192 19.19 11.24 -12.49
C SER A 192 20.51 10.72 -13.09
N ALA A 193 21.55 10.56 -12.28
CA ALA A 193 22.84 10.00 -12.71
C ALA A 193 22.78 8.47 -12.93
N MET A 194 21.92 7.76 -12.22
CA MET A 194 21.77 6.30 -12.29
C MET A 194 20.78 5.85 -13.36
N ALA A 195 19.87 6.71 -13.77
CA ALA A 195 18.73 6.36 -14.64
C ALA A 195 19.14 5.75 -16.00
N THR A 196 20.37 5.95 -16.44
CA THR A 196 20.89 5.50 -17.74
C THR A 196 21.67 4.19 -17.67
N THR A 197 21.97 3.63 -16.47
CA THR A 197 22.84 2.46 -16.32
C THR A 197 22.19 1.32 -15.55
N VAL A 198 21.92 0.22 -16.26
CA VAL A 198 21.34 -1.00 -15.68
C VAL A 198 22.24 -1.60 -14.60
N ALA A 199 23.55 -1.70 -14.84
CA ALA A 199 24.51 -2.25 -13.90
C ALA A 199 24.54 -1.46 -12.57
N TYR A 200 24.44 -0.16 -12.65
CA TYR A 200 24.43 0.69 -11.45
C TYR A 200 23.17 0.47 -10.59
N ALA A 201 22.01 0.35 -11.25
CA ALA A 201 20.77 0.08 -10.56
C ALA A 201 20.78 -1.24 -9.78
N GLN A 202 21.36 -2.31 -10.35
CA GLN A 202 21.52 -3.61 -9.68
C GLN A 202 22.37 -3.53 -8.41
N GLN A 203 23.41 -2.69 -8.42
CA GLN A 203 24.33 -2.54 -7.30
C GLN A 203 23.76 -1.69 -6.15
N ASN A 204 22.77 -0.85 -6.42
CA ASN A 204 22.21 0.12 -5.47
C ASN A 204 20.80 -0.24 -5.00
N LYS A 205 20.53 -1.54 -4.83
CA LYS A 205 19.30 -2.03 -4.24
C LYS A 205 19.32 -1.86 -2.73
N TYR A 206 18.15 -1.57 -2.17
CA TYR A 206 17.93 -1.50 -0.74
C TYR A 206 16.49 -1.81 -0.39
N ALA A 207 16.26 -2.31 0.82
CA ALA A 207 14.93 -2.57 1.32
C ALA A 207 14.27 -1.25 1.75
N HIS A 208 13.08 -0.95 1.20
CA HIS A 208 12.33 0.25 1.54
C HIS A 208 10.83 0.02 1.38
N SER A 209 10.02 0.73 2.16
CA SER A 209 8.56 0.60 2.17
C SER A 209 7.91 1.62 1.26
N LEU A 210 6.95 1.16 0.45
CA LEU A 210 6.27 1.97 -0.55
C LEU A 210 4.75 1.95 -0.39
N PHE A 211 4.15 3.11 -0.59
CA PHE A 211 2.75 3.25 -0.96
C PHE A 211 2.69 3.61 -2.45
N VAL A 212 1.93 2.89 -3.24
CA VAL A 212 1.76 3.15 -4.68
C VAL A 212 0.37 3.71 -4.95
N ALA A 213 0.27 4.82 -5.70
CA ALA A 213 -1.02 5.40 -6.03
C ALA A 213 -1.90 4.42 -6.81
N ASP A 214 -3.18 4.29 -6.44
CA ASP A 214 -4.14 3.38 -7.07
C ASP A 214 -4.45 3.78 -8.53
N TYR A 215 -4.12 5.01 -8.91
CA TYR A 215 -4.30 5.57 -10.25
C TYR A 215 -3.01 6.21 -10.77
N ALA A 216 -2.88 6.35 -12.09
CA ALA A 216 -2.10 7.45 -12.63
C ALA A 216 -2.89 8.73 -12.29
N ILE A 217 -2.48 9.45 -11.24
CA ILE A 217 -3.29 10.53 -10.62
C ILE A 217 -3.50 11.71 -11.54
N THR A 218 -2.54 11.96 -12.45
CA THR A 218 -2.68 12.93 -13.53
C THR A 218 -2.26 12.32 -14.85
N HIS A 219 -2.77 12.87 -15.97
CA HIS A 219 -2.40 12.53 -17.34
C HIS A 219 -2.19 13.81 -18.17
N THR A 220 -1.88 13.66 -19.44
CA THR A 220 -1.56 14.79 -20.36
C THR A 220 -0.37 15.59 -19.81
N VAL A 221 0.64 14.88 -19.35
CA VAL A 221 1.87 15.41 -18.79
C VAL A 221 3.07 14.73 -19.45
N SER A 222 4.18 15.44 -19.65
CA SER A 222 5.42 14.86 -20.14
C SER A 222 6.33 14.47 -18.97
N TRP A 223 7.26 13.56 -19.23
CA TRP A 223 8.29 13.19 -18.26
C TRP A 223 9.13 14.41 -17.84
N GLU A 224 9.47 15.30 -18.80
CA GLU A 224 10.22 16.52 -18.49
C GLU A 224 9.46 17.48 -17.59
N ASN A 225 8.14 17.63 -17.75
CA ASN A 225 7.32 18.43 -16.85
C ASN A 225 7.35 17.88 -15.44
N LEU A 226 7.30 16.55 -15.28
CA LEU A 226 7.39 15.89 -13.96
C LEU A 226 8.80 16.02 -13.37
N ASN A 227 9.84 15.84 -14.19
CA ASN A 227 11.23 15.97 -13.75
C ASN A 227 11.56 17.40 -13.30
N SER A 228 11.11 18.40 -14.06
CA SER A 228 11.30 19.81 -13.70
C SER A 228 10.58 20.20 -12.39
N ALA A 229 9.54 19.46 -12.03
CA ALA A 229 8.82 19.63 -10.75
C ALA A 229 9.42 18.80 -9.61
N GLY A 230 10.53 18.06 -9.84
CA GLY A 230 11.18 17.17 -8.87
C GLY A 230 10.46 15.84 -8.64
N LEU A 231 9.42 15.54 -9.43
CA LEU A 231 8.52 14.40 -9.17
C LEU A 231 9.01 13.06 -9.75
N ILE A 232 10.07 13.05 -10.54
CA ILE A 232 10.64 11.81 -11.08
C ILE A 232 11.56 11.14 -10.06
N PHE A 233 12.56 11.85 -9.57
CA PHE A 233 13.58 11.27 -8.69
C PHE A 233 13.36 11.50 -7.21
N GLY A 234 12.47 12.41 -6.86
CA GLY A 234 12.02 12.61 -5.48
C GLY A 234 11.85 14.06 -5.08
N LYS A 235 10.76 14.30 -4.39
CA LYS A 235 10.41 15.54 -3.74
C LYS A 235 10.01 15.24 -2.29
N ASP A 236 10.50 16.03 -1.35
CA ASP A 236 10.11 15.90 0.05
C ASP A 236 8.61 16.15 0.22
N TYR A 237 7.98 15.29 0.97
CA TYR A 237 6.57 15.34 1.27
C TYR A 237 6.32 14.88 2.70
N THR A 238 5.59 15.67 3.48
CA THR A 238 5.20 15.34 4.86
C THR A 238 3.69 15.24 4.95
N PHE A 239 3.19 14.14 5.52
CA PHE A 239 1.77 13.96 5.78
C PHE A 239 1.57 13.19 7.08
N GLY A 240 0.64 13.64 7.93
CA GLY A 240 0.36 13.00 9.22
C GLY A 240 1.56 12.93 10.16
N GLY A 241 2.53 13.85 10.05
CA GLY A 241 3.78 13.83 10.81
C GLY A 241 4.84 12.83 10.30
N VAL A 242 4.53 12.09 9.23
CA VAL A 242 5.46 11.14 8.58
C VAL A 242 6.12 11.80 7.38
N GLU A 243 7.43 11.63 7.27
CA GLU A 243 8.22 12.11 6.14
C GLU A 243 8.28 11.06 5.04
N TYR A 244 8.03 11.49 3.80
CA TYR A 244 8.06 10.66 2.59
C TYR A 244 8.87 11.32 1.50
N THR A 245 9.36 10.51 0.57
CA THR A 245 9.77 10.98 -0.76
C THR A 245 8.63 10.69 -1.74
N LEU A 246 8.03 11.73 -2.31
CA LEU A 246 7.05 11.64 -3.40
C LEU A 246 7.78 11.59 -4.73
N ARG A 247 7.62 10.51 -5.51
CA ARG A 247 8.36 10.29 -6.76
C ARG A 247 7.69 9.29 -7.69
N ALA A 248 8.22 9.18 -8.93
CA ALA A 248 7.90 8.05 -9.79
C ALA A 248 8.60 6.76 -9.29
N PRO A 249 8.03 5.57 -9.50
CA PRO A 249 8.73 4.32 -9.24
C PRO A 249 9.80 4.04 -10.31
N SER A 250 10.80 3.22 -9.99
CA SER A 250 11.61 2.58 -11.03
C SER A 250 10.79 1.50 -11.74
N VAL A 251 10.95 1.37 -13.05
CA VAL A 251 10.11 0.53 -13.91
C VAL A 251 10.91 -0.37 -14.87
N GLY A 252 12.25 -0.30 -14.79
CA GLY A 252 13.17 -1.01 -15.67
C GLY A 252 13.45 -0.25 -16.98
N SER A 253 14.71 -0.32 -17.44
CA SER A 253 15.21 0.44 -18.60
C SER A 253 14.89 -0.21 -19.95
N SER A 254 14.46 -1.46 -19.99
CA SER A 254 14.16 -2.22 -21.22
C SER A 254 13.00 -3.19 -21.01
N GLY A 255 12.24 -3.43 -22.06
CA GLY A 255 11.22 -4.48 -22.09
C GLY A 255 11.78 -5.81 -22.52
N VAL A 256 11.20 -6.90 -22.03
CA VAL A 256 11.52 -8.28 -22.41
C VAL A 256 10.38 -8.85 -23.25
N GLY A 257 10.73 -9.59 -24.30
CA GLY A 257 9.77 -10.30 -25.16
C GLY A 257 9.29 -9.51 -26.37
N SER A 258 8.62 -10.20 -27.30
CA SER A 258 8.27 -9.69 -28.63
C SER A 258 7.20 -8.59 -28.64
N ASN A 259 6.45 -8.43 -27.54
CA ASN A 259 5.33 -7.48 -27.43
C ASN A 259 5.46 -6.53 -26.24
N TYR A 260 6.65 -6.34 -25.70
CA TYR A 260 6.86 -5.53 -24.48
C TYR A 260 5.95 -5.95 -23.30
N SER A 261 5.47 -7.20 -23.34
CA SER A 261 4.43 -7.71 -22.43
C SER A 261 4.97 -8.23 -21.11
N GLN A 262 6.29 -8.23 -20.94
CA GLN A 262 6.96 -8.80 -19.78
C GLN A 262 7.81 -7.74 -19.08
N HIS A 263 8.41 -8.15 -17.98
CA HIS A 263 9.21 -7.33 -17.06
C HIS A 263 10.20 -6.40 -17.75
N GLY A 264 10.45 -5.24 -17.17
CA GLY A 264 11.60 -4.41 -17.52
C GLY A 264 12.90 -5.09 -17.11
N ILE A 265 13.97 -4.91 -17.89
CA ILE A 265 15.31 -5.35 -17.52
C ILE A 265 16.02 -4.16 -16.84
N PRO A 266 16.65 -4.36 -15.66
CA PRO A 266 16.66 -5.55 -14.80
C PRO A 266 15.33 -5.77 -14.08
N GLN A 267 14.97 -7.01 -13.82
CA GLN A 267 13.72 -7.43 -13.16
C GLN A 267 13.62 -7.02 -11.69
N SER A 268 14.54 -6.27 -11.18
CA SER A 268 14.62 -5.86 -9.77
C SER A 268 14.14 -4.45 -9.51
N ASN A 269 13.50 -3.81 -10.48
CA ASN A 269 12.86 -2.51 -10.32
C ASN A 269 11.65 -2.57 -9.37
N GLU A 270 11.26 -1.42 -8.83
CA GLU A 270 10.17 -1.33 -7.85
C GLU A 270 8.83 -1.81 -8.39
N TRP A 271 8.51 -1.47 -9.65
CA TRP A 271 7.25 -1.84 -10.26
C TRP A 271 7.06 -3.37 -10.34
N ASP A 272 8.07 -4.07 -10.84
CA ASP A 272 8.01 -5.53 -10.91
C ASP A 272 8.02 -6.15 -9.52
N LYS A 273 8.78 -5.61 -8.55
CA LYS A 273 8.79 -6.10 -7.18
C LYS A 273 7.43 -5.98 -6.49
N MET A 274 6.69 -4.89 -6.72
CA MET A 274 5.33 -4.75 -6.21
C MET A 274 4.39 -5.80 -6.83
N LEU A 275 4.48 -6.02 -8.15
CA LEU A 275 3.67 -7.01 -8.87
C LEU A 275 4.05 -8.47 -8.53
N ASP A 276 5.30 -8.73 -8.17
CA ASP A 276 5.74 -10.06 -7.74
C ASP A 276 5.23 -10.41 -6.33
N LYS A 277 5.06 -9.40 -5.48
CA LYS A 277 4.38 -9.59 -4.18
C LYS A 277 2.88 -9.86 -4.38
N ASP A 278 2.19 -9.04 -5.16
CA ASP A 278 0.78 -9.21 -5.50
C ASP A 278 0.42 -8.39 -6.75
N ASN A 279 -0.14 -9.05 -7.76
CA ASN A 279 -0.61 -8.40 -8.99
C ASN A 279 -1.70 -7.34 -8.75
N GLY A 280 -2.39 -7.38 -7.62
CA GLY A 280 -3.43 -6.43 -7.21
C GLY A 280 -2.89 -5.10 -6.66
N TYR A 281 -1.59 -4.96 -6.39
CA TYR A 281 -1.03 -3.70 -5.87
C TYR A 281 -1.03 -2.58 -6.89
N ILE A 282 -0.92 -2.89 -8.19
CA ILE A 282 -1.02 -1.91 -9.27
C ILE A 282 -2.45 -1.90 -9.82
N LYS A 283 -3.28 -1.03 -9.29
CA LYS A 283 -4.70 -0.89 -9.66
C LYS A 283 -4.89 0.10 -10.80
N ASN A 284 -6.04 0.10 -11.45
CA ASN A 284 -6.51 1.13 -12.41
C ASN A 284 -5.46 1.54 -13.47
N PHE A 285 -4.74 0.57 -14.02
CA PHE A 285 -3.67 0.80 -15.00
C PHE A 285 -4.17 0.98 -16.43
N ARG A 286 -5.47 0.75 -16.71
CA ARG A 286 -6.01 0.74 -18.07
C ARG A 286 -6.03 2.14 -18.68
N GLN A 287 -5.64 2.20 -19.96
CA GLN A 287 -5.67 3.38 -20.85
C GLN A 287 -4.61 4.45 -20.54
N ILE A 288 -3.81 4.31 -19.48
CA ILE A 288 -2.75 5.26 -19.17
C ILE A 288 -1.45 4.51 -18.86
N TYR A 289 -0.37 4.90 -19.54
CA TYR A 289 0.99 4.53 -19.16
C TYR A 289 1.47 5.43 -18.03
N SER A 290 2.05 4.84 -17.02
CA SER A 290 2.66 5.56 -15.90
C SER A 290 4.15 5.72 -16.14
N PHE A 291 4.66 6.94 -16.20
CA PHE A 291 6.09 7.20 -16.30
C PHE A 291 6.85 6.67 -15.09
N GLY A 292 8.02 6.08 -15.36
CA GLY A 292 9.00 5.69 -14.34
C GLY A 292 10.25 6.56 -14.35
N GLN A 293 11.19 6.20 -13.50
CA GLN A 293 12.48 6.89 -13.36
C GLN A 293 13.46 6.54 -14.50
N ASP A 294 13.27 5.40 -15.16
CA ASP A 294 14.25 4.79 -16.02
C ASP A 294 14.30 5.46 -17.42
N THR A 295 15.53 5.72 -17.88
CA THR A 295 15.82 6.00 -19.28
C THR A 295 15.91 4.67 -20.05
N THR A 296 15.40 4.63 -21.26
CA THR A 296 15.43 3.37 -22.03
C THR A 296 16.84 3.05 -22.53
N SER A 297 17.23 1.78 -22.41
CA SER A 297 18.55 1.30 -22.83
C SER A 297 18.82 1.45 -24.33
N SER A 298 17.75 1.58 -25.14
CA SER A 298 17.83 1.64 -26.60
C SER A 298 17.78 3.06 -27.18
N LEU A 299 17.42 4.07 -26.39
CA LEU A 299 17.28 5.45 -26.85
C LEU A 299 17.43 6.42 -25.67
N GLU A 300 18.43 7.28 -25.74
CA GLU A 300 18.77 8.23 -24.66
C GLU A 300 17.65 9.25 -24.37
N SER A 301 16.90 9.68 -25.40
CA SER A 301 15.72 10.56 -25.24
C SER A 301 14.48 9.81 -24.76
N GLY A 302 14.49 8.48 -24.76
CA GLY A 302 13.35 7.65 -24.39
C GLY A 302 13.23 7.49 -22.88
N ARG A 303 11.99 7.46 -22.39
CA ARG A 303 11.64 7.20 -20.98
C ARG A 303 10.78 5.98 -20.89
N ALA A 304 11.05 5.16 -19.87
CA ALA A 304 10.29 3.95 -19.63
C ALA A 304 8.97 4.27 -18.91
N SER A 305 7.93 3.57 -19.30
CA SER A 305 6.62 3.65 -18.66
C SER A 305 5.92 2.29 -18.61
N ARG A 306 4.95 2.14 -17.73
CA ARG A 306 4.27 0.86 -17.47
C ARG A 306 2.76 1.02 -17.47
N GLY A 307 2.06 -0.08 -17.77
CA GLY A 307 0.61 -0.13 -17.68
C GLY A 307 -0.11 -0.15 -19.03
N TYR A 308 -1.24 0.56 -19.15
CA TYR A 308 -2.14 0.69 -20.27
C TYR A 308 -3.08 -0.52 -20.48
N ASN A 309 -2.63 -1.65 -21.02
CA ASN A 309 -3.48 -2.83 -21.25
C ASN A 309 -3.35 -3.87 -20.15
N ALA A 310 -2.16 -4.01 -19.56
CA ALA A 310 -1.88 -4.87 -18.43
C ALA A 310 -0.82 -4.22 -17.53
N PRO A 311 -0.78 -4.55 -16.22
CA PRO A 311 0.13 -3.90 -15.29
C PRO A 311 1.61 -4.13 -15.64
N ARG A 312 1.94 -5.27 -16.25
CA ARG A 312 3.32 -5.63 -16.64
C ARG A 312 3.76 -5.08 -18.00
N ILE A 313 2.88 -4.46 -18.78
CA ILE A 313 3.28 -3.90 -20.09
C ILE A 313 4.27 -2.77 -19.86
N TRP A 314 5.39 -2.88 -20.60
CA TRP A 314 6.45 -1.90 -20.65
C TRP A 314 6.38 -1.15 -21.98
N HIS A 315 6.60 0.16 -21.96
CA HIS A 315 6.54 1.02 -23.13
C HIS A 315 7.63 2.10 -23.08
N ARG A 316 8.07 2.54 -24.26
CA ARG A 316 9.04 3.62 -24.46
C ARG A 316 8.34 4.85 -25.00
N THR A 317 8.60 6.00 -24.40
CA THR A 317 8.04 7.28 -24.86
C THR A 317 9.11 8.35 -24.77
N ASP A 318 9.10 9.32 -25.71
CA ASP A 318 10.00 10.47 -25.63
C ASP A 318 9.71 11.32 -24.40
N ALA A 319 10.76 11.87 -23.79
CA ALA A 319 10.67 12.63 -22.54
C ALA A 319 9.75 13.86 -22.65
N THR A 320 9.67 14.48 -23.83
CA THR A 320 8.86 15.67 -24.09
C THR A 320 7.41 15.39 -24.46
N ARG A 321 7.10 14.12 -24.79
CA ARG A 321 5.76 13.76 -25.26
C ARG A 321 4.72 13.83 -24.14
N SER A 322 3.59 14.46 -24.45
CA SER A 322 2.43 14.58 -23.58
C SER A 322 1.15 14.23 -24.36
N ASN A 323 0.32 13.33 -23.83
CA ASN A 323 -1.03 13.03 -24.34
C ASN A 323 -1.87 12.35 -23.24
N GLU A 324 -3.13 12.09 -23.52
CA GLU A 324 -4.08 11.49 -22.55
C GLU A 324 -3.70 10.08 -22.08
N ALA A 325 -2.88 9.36 -22.84
CA ALA A 325 -2.41 8.03 -22.50
C ALA A 325 -1.12 8.03 -21.66
N LEU A 326 -0.56 9.19 -21.33
CA LEU A 326 0.68 9.33 -20.57
C LEU A 326 0.41 10.07 -19.27
N GLY A 327 0.81 9.49 -18.16
CA GLY A 327 0.47 10.02 -16.85
C GLY A 327 1.50 9.75 -15.76
N PHE A 328 1.20 10.29 -14.58
CA PHE A 328 2.02 10.19 -13.40
C PHE A 328 1.32 9.32 -12.34
N ARG A 329 1.95 8.20 -11.99
CA ARG A 329 1.57 7.35 -10.85
C ARG A 329 2.68 7.43 -9.83
N PRO A 330 2.52 8.24 -8.78
CA PRO A 330 3.54 8.35 -7.75
C PRO A 330 3.60 7.11 -6.85
N VAL A 331 4.76 6.97 -6.26
CA VAL A 331 4.95 6.23 -5.02
C VAL A 331 5.34 7.19 -3.91
N LEU A 332 4.99 6.84 -2.67
CA LEU A 332 5.50 7.46 -1.45
C LEU A 332 6.43 6.47 -0.77
N GLU A 333 7.70 6.82 -0.70
CA GLU A 333 8.71 6.09 0.04
C GLU A 333 8.81 6.65 1.44
N VAL A 334 8.71 5.81 2.46
CA VAL A 334 8.85 6.25 3.86
C VAL A 334 10.32 6.53 4.14
N LEU A 335 10.62 7.73 4.60
CA LEU A 335 11.96 8.13 5.02
C LEU A 335 12.24 7.69 6.47
N ASN A 336 13.51 7.39 6.74
CA ASN A 336 14.01 7.06 8.09
C ASN A 336 13.17 6.00 8.83
N PRO A 337 12.82 4.85 8.21
CA PRO A 337 11.98 3.84 8.83
C PRO A 337 12.57 3.30 10.14
N ASP A 338 13.90 3.23 10.27
CA ASP A 338 14.57 2.77 11.49
C ASP A 338 14.31 3.70 12.68
N MET A 339 14.14 4.99 12.44
CA MET A 339 13.83 5.97 13.49
C MET A 339 12.34 5.91 13.90
N LEU A 340 11.46 5.47 13.01
CA LEU A 340 10.03 5.31 13.29
C LEU A 340 9.75 4.03 14.07
N GLY A 341 10.57 2.98 13.89
CA GLY A 341 10.30 1.64 14.40
C GLY A 341 9.14 0.93 13.69
N SER A 342 8.93 -0.34 13.98
CA SER A 342 7.91 -1.17 13.31
C SER A 342 6.48 -0.65 13.49
N ASP A 343 6.20 -0.01 14.62
CA ASP A 343 4.89 0.54 14.98
C ASP A 343 4.82 2.07 14.81
N GLY A 344 5.79 2.65 14.10
CA GLY A 344 5.89 4.10 13.90
C GLY A 344 4.79 4.69 13.03
N LEU A 345 4.11 3.88 12.24
CA LEU A 345 2.97 4.28 11.41
C LEU A 345 1.66 3.83 12.06
N LYS A 346 0.74 4.78 12.27
CA LYS A 346 -0.57 4.55 12.85
C LYS A 346 -1.66 4.80 11.81
N VAL A 347 -2.67 3.93 11.79
CA VAL A 347 -3.87 4.10 10.98
C VAL A 347 -4.91 4.91 11.77
N VAL A 348 -5.45 5.95 11.13
CA VAL A 348 -6.63 6.68 11.60
C VAL A 348 -7.78 6.44 10.61
N VAL A 349 -8.93 6.03 11.13
CA VAL A 349 -10.15 5.80 10.34
C VAL A 349 -10.89 7.12 10.18
N LEU A 350 -11.25 7.47 8.95
CA LEU A 350 -12.15 8.57 8.62
C LEU A 350 -13.51 7.97 8.25
N ASP A 351 -14.44 8.04 9.17
CA ASP A 351 -15.84 7.69 8.99
C ASP A 351 -16.54 8.88 8.29
N LEU A 352 -17.08 8.64 7.13
CA LEU A 352 -17.69 9.69 6.31
C LEU A 352 -19.05 10.19 6.85
N GLY A 353 -19.50 9.75 8.02
CA GLY A 353 -20.72 10.22 8.66
C GLY A 353 -21.99 10.02 7.83
N GLY A 354 -22.02 8.95 7.02
CA GLY A 354 -23.08 8.69 6.05
C GLY A 354 -22.95 9.49 4.74
N GLY A 355 -21.98 10.40 4.66
CA GLY A 355 -21.64 11.12 3.44
C GLY A 355 -20.83 10.30 2.45
N THR A 356 -20.31 10.97 1.41
CA THR A 356 -19.47 10.32 0.39
C THR A 356 -18.26 11.16 0.05
N LEU A 357 -17.16 10.49 -0.33
CA LEU A 357 -16.02 11.13 -0.96
C LEU A 357 -16.19 11.08 -2.47
N GLY A 358 -16.18 12.24 -3.13
CA GLY A 358 -16.43 12.36 -4.56
C GLY A 358 -17.91 12.37 -4.92
N SER A 359 -18.21 12.29 -6.21
CA SER A 359 -19.57 12.37 -6.73
C SER A 359 -19.87 11.30 -7.78
N GLY A 360 -21.13 10.91 -7.90
CA GLY A 360 -21.62 9.98 -8.89
C GLY A 360 -21.22 8.52 -8.63
N ARG A 361 -21.06 7.72 -9.71
CA ARG A 361 -20.82 6.26 -9.61
C ARG A 361 -19.47 5.86 -9.05
N LEU A 362 -18.54 6.78 -8.93
CA LEU A 362 -17.17 6.55 -8.45
C LEU A 362 -16.94 7.10 -7.04
N SER A 363 -18.00 7.58 -6.40
CA SER A 363 -17.93 8.05 -5.00
C SER A 363 -17.67 6.88 -4.05
N VAL A 364 -16.91 7.18 -2.99
CA VAL A 364 -16.62 6.26 -1.89
C VAL A 364 -17.56 6.59 -0.75
N SER A 365 -18.35 5.61 -0.29
CA SER A 365 -19.29 5.74 0.83
C SER A 365 -18.88 4.92 2.07
N SER A 366 -17.82 4.12 1.95
CA SER A 366 -17.23 3.40 3.07
C SER A 366 -16.22 4.28 3.81
N ASP A 367 -15.94 3.93 5.05
CA ASP A 367 -14.83 4.51 5.81
C ASP A 367 -13.53 4.44 5.01
N ILE A 368 -12.73 5.50 5.09
CA ILE A 368 -11.41 5.58 4.50
C ILE A 368 -10.34 5.65 5.61
N GLN A 369 -9.10 5.47 5.25
CA GLN A 369 -8.00 5.43 6.21
C GLN A 369 -6.88 6.36 5.80
N ILE A 370 -6.27 7.02 6.78
CA ILE A 370 -5.04 7.80 6.61
C ILE A 370 -3.93 7.23 7.48
N ILE A 371 -2.68 7.52 7.11
CA ILE A 371 -1.50 7.19 7.90
C ILE A 371 -1.02 8.43 8.63
N VAL A 372 -0.77 8.28 9.92
CA VAL A 372 -0.15 9.32 10.77
C VAL A 372 1.01 8.72 11.55
N LYS A 373 1.90 9.57 12.05
CA LYS A 373 2.99 9.13 12.93
C LYS A 373 2.44 8.73 14.29
N ASN A 374 2.79 7.55 14.74
CA ASN A 374 2.33 7.05 16.02
C ASN A 374 2.90 7.88 17.19
N GLY A 375 2.06 8.16 18.18
CA GLY A 375 2.46 8.91 19.37
C GLY A 375 2.53 10.45 19.19
N GLU A 376 2.29 10.96 17.99
CA GLU A 376 2.27 12.40 17.71
C GLU A 376 0.88 12.90 17.32
N SER A 377 0.60 14.19 17.58
CA SER A 377 -0.59 14.85 17.06
C SER A 377 -0.50 15.00 15.55
N PHE A 378 -1.65 15.02 14.89
CA PHE A 378 -1.72 15.17 13.44
C PHE A 378 -2.76 16.23 13.05
N THR A 379 -2.72 16.66 11.79
CA THR A 379 -3.65 17.68 11.29
C THR A 379 -4.97 17.05 10.86
N ALA A 380 -6.10 17.60 11.28
CA ALA A 380 -7.43 17.19 10.82
C ALA A 380 -7.55 17.38 9.30
N PRO A 381 -7.99 16.33 8.56
CA PRO A 381 -8.07 16.38 7.09
C PRO A 381 -9.03 17.46 6.58
N ALA A 382 -8.79 17.92 5.33
CA ALA A 382 -9.66 18.86 4.63
C ALA A 382 -11.06 18.26 4.37
N SER A 383 -12.07 19.13 4.23
CA SER A 383 -13.43 18.70 3.84
C SER A 383 -13.62 18.62 2.33
N ASN A 384 -12.64 18.99 1.53
CA ASN A 384 -12.69 19.00 0.07
C ASN A 384 -13.04 17.61 -0.48
N GLY A 385 -13.96 17.55 -1.43
CA GLY A 385 -14.41 16.29 -2.01
C GLY A 385 -15.40 15.49 -1.16
N LEU A 386 -15.65 15.87 0.10
CA LEU A 386 -16.66 15.26 0.96
C LEU A 386 -18.03 15.89 0.68
N THR A 387 -19.05 15.05 0.60
CA THR A 387 -20.43 15.45 0.42
C THR A 387 -21.30 14.89 1.54
N ARG A 388 -22.33 15.64 1.91
CA ARG A 388 -23.33 15.23 2.90
C ARG A 388 -24.12 14.00 2.44
N PRO A 389 -24.79 13.30 3.35
CA PRO A 389 -25.65 12.16 3.00
C PRO A 389 -26.75 12.51 1.99
N ASP A 390 -27.23 13.75 1.95
CA ASP A 390 -28.23 14.24 0.99
C ASP A 390 -27.66 14.66 -0.37
N GLY A 391 -26.33 14.52 -0.55
CA GLY A 391 -25.62 14.86 -1.79
C GLY A 391 -25.25 16.34 -1.93
N ASN A 392 -25.56 17.19 -0.96
CA ASN A 392 -25.22 18.60 -0.98
C ASN A 392 -23.83 18.86 -0.32
N THR A 393 -23.20 19.97 -0.69
CA THR A 393 -21.99 20.47 -0.02
C THR A 393 -22.43 21.48 1.03
N GLY A 394 -22.40 21.12 2.32
CA GLY A 394 -22.74 22.04 3.41
C GLY A 394 -21.66 23.08 3.64
N ASN A 395 -22.06 24.25 4.20
CA ASN A 395 -21.11 25.31 4.59
C ASN A 395 -20.40 25.02 5.93
N TYR A 396 -20.95 24.13 6.73
CA TYR A 396 -20.38 23.72 8.02
C TYR A 396 -19.87 22.29 7.94
N PHE A 397 -18.64 22.12 8.35
CA PHE A 397 -18.01 20.81 8.44
C PHE A 397 -17.04 20.77 9.63
N MET A 398 -17.11 19.71 10.41
CA MET A 398 -16.17 19.38 11.48
C MET A 398 -15.90 17.89 11.50
N TRP A 399 -14.78 17.48 12.07
CA TRP A 399 -14.50 16.12 12.45
C TRP A 399 -14.80 15.90 13.93
N ARG A 400 -15.57 14.87 14.27
CA ARG A 400 -15.71 14.40 15.66
C ARG A 400 -14.68 13.31 15.91
N GLY A 401 -13.77 13.53 16.84
CA GLY A 401 -12.80 12.53 17.27
C GLY A 401 -13.39 11.40 18.11
N SER A 402 -12.68 10.29 18.19
CA SER A 402 -13.01 9.18 19.11
C SER A 402 -12.92 9.56 20.58
N ASP A 403 -12.33 10.68 20.91
CA ASP A 403 -12.31 11.32 22.23
C ASP A 403 -13.55 12.19 22.50
N GLY A 404 -14.44 12.35 21.50
CA GLY A 404 -15.65 13.15 21.56
C GLY A 404 -15.48 14.62 21.19
N ALA A 405 -14.25 15.12 21.05
CA ALA A 405 -13.98 16.50 20.66
C ALA A 405 -14.27 16.77 19.17
N LEU A 406 -14.50 18.04 18.83
CA LEU A 406 -14.72 18.51 17.47
C LEU A 406 -13.46 19.23 16.96
N TYR A 407 -13.06 18.90 15.74
CA TYR A 407 -11.89 19.44 15.06
C TYR A 407 -12.31 20.05 13.72
N ALA A 408 -12.01 21.32 13.49
CA ALA A 408 -12.12 21.89 12.16
C ALA A 408 -11.01 21.33 11.25
N PRO A 409 -11.23 21.29 9.92
CA PRO A 409 -10.15 20.99 8.98
C PRO A 409 -8.92 21.88 9.25
N GLY A 410 -7.76 21.27 9.40
CA GLY A 410 -6.51 21.98 9.73
C GLY A 410 -6.17 22.03 11.23
N ASP A 411 -7.10 21.70 12.12
CA ASP A 411 -6.82 21.66 13.56
C ASP A 411 -5.87 20.54 13.94
N SER A 412 -5.17 20.71 15.08
CA SER A 412 -4.33 19.66 15.65
C SER A 412 -5.17 18.63 16.39
N VAL A 413 -5.09 17.38 15.97
CA VAL A 413 -5.78 16.23 16.56
C VAL A 413 -4.82 15.48 17.47
N PRO A 414 -5.17 15.18 18.72
CA PRO A 414 -4.30 14.46 19.65
C PRO A 414 -3.93 13.05 19.20
N ALA A 415 -2.75 12.58 19.60
CA ALA A 415 -2.22 11.26 19.24
C ALA A 415 -3.09 10.06 19.64
N ASN A 416 -3.93 10.17 20.66
CA ASN A 416 -4.82 9.12 21.13
C ASN A 416 -6.07 8.95 20.27
N VAL A 417 -6.42 9.91 19.39
CA VAL A 417 -7.56 9.82 18.48
C VAL A 417 -7.22 8.83 17.35
N ASN A 418 -8.05 7.81 17.16
CA ASN A 418 -7.87 6.76 16.15
C ASN A 418 -9.01 6.72 15.11
N LYS A 419 -10.05 7.53 15.32
CA LYS A 419 -11.19 7.66 14.40
C LYS A 419 -11.66 9.12 14.41
N LEU A 420 -11.94 9.63 13.22
CA LEU A 420 -12.62 10.89 12.99
C LEU A 420 -13.91 10.63 12.22
N THR A 421 -15.04 11.12 12.71
CA THR A 421 -16.35 11.00 12.05
C THR A 421 -16.75 12.35 11.49
N ALA A 422 -17.05 12.40 10.20
CA ALA A 422 -17.49 13.61 9.53
C ALA A 422 -18.82 14.13 10.12
N GLN A 423 -18.85 15.41 10.45
CA GLN A 423 -20.02 16.14 10.92
C GLN A 423 -20.35 17.23 9.91
N PHE A 424 -21.51 17.13 9.30
CA PHE A 424 -22.01 18.13 8.35
C PHE A 424 -23.08 18.98 8.99
N ASP A 425 -23.50 20.09 8.33
CA ASP A 425 -24.70 20.83 8.70
C ASP A 425 -25.89 19.89 8.82
N SER A 426 -26.78 20.18 9.74
CA SER A 426 -28.00 19.42 9.89
C SER A 426 -28.84 19.46 8.61
N ILE A 427 -29.45 18.33 8.27
CA ILE A 427 -30.42 18.26 7.17
C ILE A 427 -31.67 19.03 7.57
N GLU A 428 -32.17 19.89 6.67
CA GLU A 428 -33.42 20.62 6.91
C GLU A 428 -34.58 19.67 7.20
N GLN A 429 -35.23 19.84 8.36
CA GLN A 429 -36.34 18.98 8.78
C GLN A 429 -37.67 19.34 8.05
N PHE A 430 -37.80 20.60 7.60
CA PHE A 430 -38.97 21.10 6.96
C PHE A 430 -38.67 21.70 5.58
N THR A 431 -39.66 21.71 4.71
CA THR A 431 -39.58 22.31 3.36
C THR A 431 -39.71 23.85 3.36
N LEU A 432 -39.61 24.46 4.55
CA LEU A 432 -39.61 25.92 4.69
C LEU A 432 -38.29 26.51 4.20
N VAL A 433 -38.34 27.72 3.65
CA VAL A 433 -37.14 28.43 3.18
C VAL A 433 -36.47 29.13 4.35
N PRO A 434 -35.23 28.77 4.72
CA PRO A 434 -34.49 29.53 5.75
C PRO A 434 -34.37 31.00 5.37
N GLY A 435 -34.53 31.87 6.35
CA GLY A 435 -34.59 33.31 6.14
C GLY A 435 -35.99 33.84 5.86
N GLY A 436 -36.98 32.96 5.66
CA GLY A 436 -38.40 33.40 5.55
C GLY A 436 -38.98 33.89 6.86
N THR A 437 -39.77 34.95 6.81
CA THR A 437 -40.48 35.53 7.98
C THR A 437 -41.86 34.96 8.16
N TYR A 438 -42.16 34.52 9.37
CA TYR A 438 -43.43 33.92 9.76
C TYR A 438 -43.95 34.60 11.02
N TYR A 439 -45.27 34.74 11.14
CA TYR A 439 -45.87 35.43 12.29
C TYR A 439 -46.52 34.42 13.24
N PHE A 440 -46.26 34.63 14.54
CA PHE A 440 -46.78 33.78 15.61
C PHE A 440 -47.59 34.59 16.60
N ASP A 441 -48.69 34.02 17.11
CA ASP A 441 -49.49 34.57 18.19
C ASP A 441 -48.87 34.18 19.56
N LEU A 442 -48.28 35.13 20.22
CA LEU A 442 -47.71 34.96 21.53
C LEU A 442 -48.52 35.67 22.64
N SER A 443 -49.71 36.21 22.31
CA SER A 443 -50.56 36.95 23.24
C SER A 443 -50.95 36.09 24.47
N GLY A 444 -51.16 34.80 24.28
CA GLY A 444 -51.50 33.85 25.35
C GLY A 444 -50.28 33.23 26.07
N ALA A 445 -49.03 33.51 25.68
CA ALA A 445 -47.84 32.85 26.16
C ALA A 445 -47.38 33.35 27.56
N GLY A 446 -48.01 34.39 28.12
CA GLY A 446 -47.66 34.90 29.42
C GLY A 446 -46.25 35.51 29.49
N ILE A 447 -45.74 36.09 28.38
CA ILE A 447 -44.40 36.66 28.30
C ILE A 447 -44.31 37.89 29.22
N PRO A 448 -43.40 37.94 30.21
CA PRO A 448 -43.29 39.06 31.13
C PRO A 448 -42.70 40.30 30.45
N GLY A 449 -42.90 41.45 31.04
CA GLY A 449 -42.32 42.74 30.59
C GLY A 449 -43.28 43.59 29.77
N THR A 450 -42.74 44.70 29.22
CA THR A 450 -43.46 45.60 28.34
C THR A 450 -43.18 45.25 26.90
N ALA A 451 -44.22 45.19 26.07
CA ALA A 451 -44.08 44.88 24.64
C ALA A 451 -43.14 45.91 23.98
N ASN A 452 -42.29 45.42 23.10
CA ASN A 452 -41.35 46.25 22.36
C ASN A 452 -42.11 47.16 21.37
N GLY A 453 -41.89 48.48 21.50
CA GLY A 453 -42.57 49.45 20.63
C GLY A 453 -42.20 49.36 19.14
N SER A 454 -41.15 48.61 18.78
CA SER A 454 -40.80 48.32 17.38
C SER A 454 -41.58 47.13 16.77
N LEU A 455 -42.33 46.38 17.57
CA LEU A 455 -43.16 45.31 17.06
C LEU A 455 -44.29 45.86 16.17
N PRO A 456 -44.66 45.15 15.07
CA PRO A 456 -45.79 45.50 14.25
C PRO A 456 -47.10 45.50 15.03
N ASP A 457 -47.18 44.68 16.07
CA ASP A 457 -48.34 44.51 16.95
C ASP A 457 -47.93 44.36 18.41
N ALA A 458 -48.21 45.37 19.21
CA ALA A 458 -47.89 45.39 20.65
C ALA A 458 -48.80 44.44 21.48
N SER A 459 -49.89 43.93 20.91
CA SER A 459 -50.73 42.91 21.56
C SER A 459 -50.20 41.50 21.45
N LEU A 460 -49.09 41.35 20.74
CA LEU A 460 -48.35 40.09 20.51
C LEU A 460 -49.13 39.02 19.74
N HIS A 461 -50.25 39.37 19.03
CA HIS A 461 -50.94 38.41 18.15
C HIS A 461 -50.15 38.11 16.86
N TYR A 462 -49.28 39.06 16.40
CA TYR A 462 -48.53 38.97 15.17
C TYR A 462 -47.07 39.30 15.40
N VAL A 463 -46.35 38.40 16.10
CA VAL A 463 -44.91 38.58 16.33
C VAL A 463 -44.14 37.94 15.16
N PRO A 464 -43.27 38.71 14.46
CA PRO A 464 -42.48 38.17 13.36
C PRO A 464 -41.31 37.37 13.87
N PHE A 465 -41.09 36.21 13.21
CA PHE A 465 -40.00 35.31 13.44
C PHE A 465 -39.35 34.95 12.11
N THR A 466 -38.02 34.95 12.06
CA THR A 466 -37.26 34.38 10.94
C THR A 466 -37.01 32.90 11.16
N TYR A 467 -37.38 32.06 10.18
CA TYR A 467 -37.03 30.65 10.19
C TYR A 467 -35.54 30.51 9.97
N ALA A 468 -34.80 30.08 10.99
CA ALA A 468 -33.34 29.90 10.95
C ALA A 468 -32.93 28.57 10.32
N GLY A 469 -33.90 27.71 10.00
CA GLY A 469 -33.60 26.38 9.51
C GLY A 469 -33.32 25.38 10.62
N THR A 470 -32.84 24.22 10.22
CA THR A 470 -32.39 23.17 11.14
C THR A 470 -30.94 23.40 11.51
N VAL A 471 -30.68 23.50 12.79
CA VAL A 471 -29.32 23.72 13.34
C VAL A 471 -28.89 22.50 14.15
N ASP A 472 -27.61 22.15 14.08
CA ASP A 472 -26.98 21.15 14.94
C ASP A 472 -26.31 21.83 16.13
N ALA A 473 -27.12 22.29 17.03
CA ALA A 473 -26.71 22.95 18.26
C ALA A 473 -27.31 22.25 19.48
N TYR A 474 -26.79 22.57 20.64
CA TYR A 474 -27.34 22.01 21.87
C TYR A 474 -28.54 22.82 22.37
N ALA A 475 -29.50 22.13 23.00
CA ALA A 475 -30.48 22.77 23.86
C ALA A 475 -30.15 22.46 25.30
N LEU A 476 -30.13 23.52 26.14
CA LEU A 476 -29.84 23.38 27.56
C LEU A 476 -31.09 23.07 28.37
N THR A 477 -30.94 22.15 29.32
CA THR A 477 -31.85 22.06 30.49
C THR A 477 -31.34 22.95 31.58
N SER A 478 -32.14 23.20 32.62
CA SER A 478 -31.73 24.00 33.79
C SER A 478 -30.51 23.45 34.49
N GLU A 479 -30.29 22.14 34.43
CA GLU A 479 -29.11 21.47 35.02
C GLU A 479 -27.85 21.65 34.19
N MET A 480 -27.99 21.82 32.87
CA MET A 480 -26.89 21.92 31.89
C MET A 480 -26.41 23.38 31.72
N ALA A 481 -27.23 24.33 32.07
CA ALA A 481 -27.01 25.74 31.76
C ALA A 481 -25.73 26.37 32.34
N THR A 482 -25.08 25.70 33.29
CA THR A 482 -23.86 26.14 33.95
C THR A 482 -22.60 25.40 33.55
N THR A 483 -22.65 24.46 32.60
CA THR A 483 -21.52 23.58 32.21
C THR A 483 -21.30 23.57 30.71
N ASP A 484 -20.20 24.16 30.24
CA ASP A 484 -19.82 24.18 28.82
C ASP A 484 -19.55 22.75 28.26
N ASP A 485 -18.87 21.92 29.04
CA ASP A 485 -18.57 20.51 28.66
C ASP A 485 -19.81 19.68 28.32
N TYR A 486 -20.92 19.93 29.01
CA TYR A 486 -22.15 19.18 28.78
C TYR A 486 -22.81 19.59 27.46
N ALA A 487 -22.84 20.88 27.16
CA ALA A 487 -23.38 21.43 25.95
C ALA A 487 -22.67 20.89 24.69
N GLU A 488 -21.35 20.78 24.74
CA GLU A 488 -20.52 20.23 23.68
C GLU A 488 -20.86 18.77 23.34
N LYS A 489 -21.25 17.99 24.36
CA LYS A 489 -21.51 16.54 24.22
C LYS A 489 -22.95 16.21 23.86
N HIS A 490 -23.89 17.12 24.02
CA HIS A 490 -25.34 16.89 23.90
C HIS A 490 -25.99 17.70 22.79
N LYS A 491 -25.28 17.89 21.68
CA LYS A 491 -25.81 18.51 20.47
C LYS A 491 -26.83 17.60 19.76
N TYR A 492 -27.88 18.20 19.25
CA TYR A 492 -28.85 17.51 18.40
C TYR A 492 -29.45 18.45 17.34
N PRO A 493 -29.88 17.91 16.17
CA PRO A 493 -30.53 18.72 15.15
C PRO A 493 -31.92 19.15 15.62
N HIS A 494 -32.23 20.44 15.45
CA HIS A 494 -33.58 20.96 15.71
C HIS A 494 -33.80 22.20 14.88
N SER A 495 -35.05 22.44 14.51
CA SER A 495 -35.44 23.60 13.71
C SER A 495 -35.89 24.77 14.58
N LEU A 496 -35.41 25.95 14.27
CA LEU A 496 -35.61 27.12 15.06
C LEU A 496 -36.29 28.27 14.27
N PHE A 497 -37.19 28.96 14.95
CA PHE A 497 -37.71 30.24 14.55
C PHE A 497 -37.17 31.26 15.57
N VAL A 498 -36.48 32.29 15.10
CA VAL A 498 -35.91 33.37 15.94
C VAL A 498 -36.77 34.61 15.80
N ALA A 499 -37.24 35.16 16.91
CA ALA A 499 -37.99 36.39 16.89
C ALA A 499 -37.18 37.55 16.31
N ASP A 500 -37.74 38.32 15.36
CA ASP A 500 -37.04 39.42 14.68
C ASP A 500 -36.74 40.60 15.64
N PHE A 501 -37.45 40.63 16.73
CA PHE A 501 -37.30 41.67 17.79
C PHE A 501 -37.16 40.99 19.17
N ALA A 502 -36.54 41.70 20.11
CA ALA A 502 -36.76 41.41 21.52
C ALA A 502 -38.24 41.70 21.79
N VAL A 503 -39.05 40.67 22.01
CA VAL A 503 -40.52 40.77 22.08
C VAL A 503 -40.97 41.66 23.20
N THR A 504 -40.30 41.59 24.35
CA THR A 504 -40.56 42.46 25.51
C THR A 504 -39.27 43.03 26.08
N HIS A 505 -39.38 44.12 26.83
CA HIS A 505 -38.29 44.76 27.58
C HIS A 505 -38.72 44.99 29.05
N THR A 506 -37.81 45.51 29.85
CA THR A 506 -38.05 45.81 31.30
C THR A 506 -38.36 44.52 32.07
N ILE A 507 -37.60 43.45 31.79
CA ILE A 507 -37.69 42.14 32.45
C ILE A 507 -36.38 41.84 33.19
N SER A 508 -36.45 40.99 34.22
CA SER A 508 -35.28 40.45 34.91
C SER A 508 -35.13 38.96 34.60
N TRP A 509 -33.92 38.44 34.70
CA TRP A 509 -33.64 37.00 34.53
C TRP A 509 -34.32 36.10 35.62
N LYS A 510 -34.69 36.73 36.75
CA LYS A 510 -35.32 35.99 37.88
C LYS A 510 -36.77 35.71 37.68
#